data_7d38b24d1429e279c11bda2c9209cb2d
#
_entry.id   7d38b24d1429e279c11bda2c9209cb2d
#
_cell.length_a   1.000
_cell.length_b   1.000
_cell.length_c   1.000
_cell.angle_alpha   90.00
_cell.angle_beta   90.00
_cell.angle_gamma   90.00
#
_symmetry.space_group_name_H-M   'P 1'
#
loop_
_entity.id
_entity.type
_entity.pdbx_description
1 polymer ?
#
loop_
_entity_poly.entity_id
_entity_poly.type
_entity_poly.pdbx_seq_one_letter_code
_entity_poly.pdbx_strand_id
1 'polypeptide(L)'
;MKTVYGPVSSWRLGRSLGVDLICSKEKICSFDCIYCQLGELWEKNAQRNNFVSIKEMESEIVSALQTTTPDVITFSGTGEPTLAKNMDLAIKTIRNISNIPLAVLTNSSLMNREDVRDTICKLDVVVAKLDAPNEELFQRINQPVDNITFKETIDGIKKFKKIFTGKLALQIMFMYENMQYVDKMVQLTKNIGPDEVQINTPLRICPVNPLTKKQLGLIEKKFKTHSMNTISVYTSKKPKTRPLDKMELINRRRMEV
;
A
#
# COMPACT_ATOMS: atom_id res chain seq x y z
N MET A 1 -15.29 4.73 13.71
CA MET A 1 -14.54 4.80 12.45
C MET A 1 -15.27 3.93 11.44
N LYS A 2 -15.44 4.40 10.18
CA LYS A 2 -16.13 3.61 9.14
C LYS A 2 -15.12 2.74 8.39
N THR A 3 -15.55 1.55 7.96
CA THR A 3 -14.71 0.66 7.13
C THR A 3 -14.45 1.27 5.75
N VAL A 4 -15.43 1.97 5.18
CA VAL A 4 -15.33 2.62 3.86
C VAL A 4 -15.10 4.12 4.02
N TYR A 5 -14.10 4.66 3.31
CA TYR A 5 -13.69 6.07 3.40
C TYR A 5 -13.22 6.62 2.05
N GLY A 6 -13.14 7.93 1.94
CA GLY A 6 -12.72 8.62 0.73
C GLY A 6 -13.90 9.11 -0.10
N PRO A 7 -13.84 9.11 -1.46
CA PRO A 7 -12.68 8.79 -2.28
C PRO A 7 -11.47 9.68 -2.02
N VAL A 8 -10.29 9.08 -2.05
CA VAL A 8 -9.01 9.74 -1.86
C VAL A 8 -8.41 10.12 -3.21
N SER A 9 -7.92 11.36 -3.35
CA SER A 9 -7.13 11.78 -4.50
C SER A 9 -5.77 11.08 -4.50
N SER A 10 -5.67 9.98 -5.25
CA SER A 10 -4.46 9.17 -5.32
C SER A 10 -3.68 9.48 -6.60
N TRP A 11 -2.37 9.78 -6.45
CA TRP A 11 -1.47 9.96 -7.58
C TRP A 11 -1.14 8.62 -8.29
N ARG A 12 -1.47 7.49 -7.66
CA ARG A 12 -1.22 6.12 -8.18
C ARG A 12 -2.45 5.50 -8.81
N LEU A 13 -3.60 5.73 -8.21
CA LEU A 13 -4.82 4.96 -8.46
C LEU A 13 -6.04 5.83 -8.80
N GLY A 14 -5.83 7.12 -9.05
CA GLY A 14 -6.96 7.99 -9.39
C GLY A 14 -7.86 8.33 -8.18
N ARG A 15 -9.18 8.36 -8.38
CA ARG A 15 -10.17 8.55 -7.31
C ARG A 15 -10.37 7.22 -6.59
N SER A 16 -9.68 7.03 -5.48
CA SER A 16 -9.61 5.76 -4.75
C SER A 16 -10.60 5.74 -3.58
N LEU A 17 -11.63 4.89 -3.65
CA LEU A 17 -12.47 4.57 -2.50
C LEU A 17 -11.73 3.57 -1.61
N GLY A 18 -11.45 3.96 -0.38
CA GLY A 18 -10.71 3.12 0.57
C GLY A 18 -11.61 2.15 1.31
N VAL A 19 -11.15 0.92 1.46
CA VAL A 19 -11.74 -0.11 2.32
C VAL A 19 -10.70 -0.54 3.34
N ASP A 20 -10.95 -0.21 4.60
CA ASP A 20 -10.07 -0.55 5.72
C ASP A 20 -10.60 -1.78 6.45
N LEU A 21 -10.04 -2.93 6.11
CA LEU A 21 -10.41 -4.20 6.76
C LEU A 21 -9.80 -4.37 8.17
N ILE A 22 -8.96 -3.44 8.61
CA ILE A 22 -8.44 -3.37 9.98
C ILE A 22 -9.33 -2.45 10.84
N CYS A 23 -9.64 -1.27 10.33
CA CYS A 23 -10.55 -0.26 10.89
C CYS A 23 -10.38 -0.03 12.40
N SER A 24 -9.13 0.05 12.86
CA SER A 24 -8.78 0.24 14.28
C SER A 24 -8.36 1.69 14.56
N LYS A 25 -8.60 2.16 15.79
CA LYS A 25 -8.06 3.44 16.29
C LYS A 25 -6.54 3.38 16.43
N GLU A 26 -6.03 2.21 16.77
CA GLU A 26 -4.61 1.92 16.89
C GLU A 26 -4.10 1.28 15.59
N LYS A 27 -2.86 1.53 15.26
CA LYS A 27 -2.21 0.90 14.11
C LYS A 27 -2.02 -0.60 14.38
N ILE A 28 -2.53 -1.45 13.47
CA ILE A 28 -2.30 -2.90 13.48
C ILE A 28 -1.52 -3.27 12.23
N CYS A 29 -0.24 -3.57 12.38
CA CYS A 29 0.65 -3.81 11.25
C CYS A 29 1.76 -4.80 11.63
N SER A 30 2.31 -5.50 10.66
CA SER A 30 3.49 -6.35 10.80
C SER A 30 4.81 -5.58 10.70
N PHE A 31 4.76 -4.28 10.32
CA PHE A 31 5.91 -3.37 10.25
C PHE A 31 5.67 -2.11 11.08
N ASP A 32 6.76 -1.58 11.65
CA ASP A 32 6.77 -0.27 12.29
C ASP A 32 7.70 0.71 11.57
N CYS A 33 7.40 0.96 10.30
CA CYS A 33 8.24 1.78 9.42
C CYS A 33 8.47 3.18 10.00
N ILE A 34 9.73 3.64 10.00
CA ILE A 34 10.15 4.95 10.55
C ILE A 34 9.42 6.14 9.92
N TYR A 35 8.87 5.99 8.70
CA TYR A 35 8.12 7.01 7.97
C TYR A 35 6.59 6.83 8.07
N CYS A 36 6.10 5.99 8.99
CA CYS A 36 4.67 5.69 9.05
C CYS A 36 3.85 6.87 9.58
N GLN A 37 2.93 7.38 8.76
CA GLN A 37 2.01 8.45 9.13
C GLN A 37 0.99 8.05 10.22
N LEU A 38 0.80 6.73 10.44
CA LEU A 38 -0.12 6.24 11.48
C LEU A 38 0.50 6.28 12.89
N GLY A 39 1.78 6.68 12.97
CA GLY A 39 2.55 6.73 14.22
C GLY A 39 3.13 5.39 14.62
N GLU A 40 3.62 5.34 15.85
CA GLU A 40 4.21 4.14 16.43
C GLU A 40 3.16 3.04 16.65
N LEU A 41 3.61 1.80 16.58
CA LEU A 41 2.80 0.65 16.92
C LEU A 41 2.73 0.49 18.44
N TRP A 42 1.52 0.27 18.94
CA TRP A 42 1.35 -0.24 20.31
C TRP A 42 1.85 -1.68 20.39
N GLU A 43 1.50 -2.49 19.39
CA GLU A 43 1.91 -3.90 19.30
C GLU A 43 2.13 -4.30 17.84
N LYS A 44 3.30 -4.87 17.54
CA LYS A 44 3.59 -5.46 16.24
C LYS A 44 2.88 -6.81 16.12
N ASN A 45 2.13 -7.01 15.05
CA ASN A 45 1.36 -8.24 14.86
C ASN A 45 1.45 -8.74 13.42
N ALA A 46 1.73 -10.02 13.24
CA ALA A 46 1.69 -10.74 11.97
C ALA A 46 0.59 -11.81 11.91
N GLN A 47 -0.24 -11.92 12.96
CA GLN A 47 -1.36 -12.87 12.99
C GLN A 47 -2.55 -12.32 12.21
N ARG A 48 -3.09 -13.14 11.32
CA ARG A 48 -4.29 -12.81 10.56
C ARG A 48 -5.54 -13.01 11.41
N ASN A 49 -6.46 -12.04 11.36
CA ASN A 49 -7.71 -12.07 12.11
C ASN A 49 -8.86 -11.42 11.32
N ASN A 50 -10.09 -11.54 11.79
CA ASN A 50 -11.25 -10.82 11.28
C ASN A 50 -11.43 -9.57 12.16
N PHE A 51 -11.21 -8.39 11.60
CA PHE A 51 -11.27 -7.13 12.35
C PHE A 51 -12.58 -6.39 12.10
N VAL A 52 -13.23 -6.58 10.95
CA VAL A 52 -14.48 -5.89 10.57
C VAL A 52 -15.55 -6.88 10.13
N SER A 53 -16.80 -6.46 10.25
CA SER A 53 -17.97 -7.17 9.72
C SER A 53 -18.08 -6.95 8.21
N ILE A 54 -18.09 -8.02 7.41
CA ILE A 54 -18.29 -7.93 5.96
C ILE A 54 -19.65 -7.39 5.60
N LYS A 55 -20.70 -7.71 6.38
CA LYS A 55 -22.06 -7.20 6.16
C LYS A 55 -22.13 -5.68 6.34
N GLU A 56 -21.44 -5.14 7.36
CA GLU A 56 -21.35 -3.69 7.57
C GLU A 56 -20.55 -3.01 6.46
N MET A 57 -19.39 -3.57 6.08
CA MET A 57 -18.61 -3.11 4.94
C MET A 57 -19.45 -3.07 3.65
N GLU A 58 -20.22 -4.11 3.37
CA GLU A 58 -21.12 -4.19 2.21
C GLU A 58 -22.11 -3.01 2.19
N SER A 59 -22.80 -2.79 3.29
CA SER A 59 -23.77 -1.68 3.42
C SER A 59 -23.11 -0.32 3.21
N GLU A 60 -21.90 -0.12 3.75
CA GLU A 60 -21.14 1.11 3.58
C GLU A 60 -20.68 1.32 2.12
N ILE A 61 -20.26 0.25 1.42
CA ILE A 61 -19.88 0.33 0.00
C ILE A 61 -21.07 0.68 -0.87
N VAL A 62 -22.21 0.01 -0.69
CA VAL A 62 -23.44 0.31 -1.43
C VAL A 62 -23.83 1.78 -1.25
N SER A 63 -23.84 2.27 -0.01
CA SER A 63 -24.11 3.69 0.28
C SER A 63 -23.10 4.63 -0.37
N ALA A 64 -21.80 4.30 -0.33
CA ALA A 64 -20.74 5.12 -0.92
C ALA A 64 -20.88 5.22 -2.45
N LEU A 65 -21.20 4.14 -3.12
CA LEU A 65 -21.35 4.08 -4.59
C LEU A 65 -22.58 4.82 -5.10
N GLN A 66 -23.60 5.08 -4.26
CA GLN A 66 -24.74 5.94 -4.61
C GLN A 66 -24.33 7.41 -4.77
N THR A 67 -23.28 7.85 -4.10
CA THR A 67 -22.89 9.28 -4.03
C THR A 67 -21.52 9.57 -4.62
N THR A 68 -20.75 8.55 -4.97
CA THR A 68 -19.39 8.70 -5.50
C THR A 68 -19.16 7.80 -6.72
N THR A 69 -18.24 8.23 -7.59
CA THR A 69 -17.80 7.46 -8.76
C THR A 69 -16.28 7.25 -8.69
N PRO A 70 -15.80 6.28 -7.90
CA PRO A 70 -14.38 6.02 -7.79
C PRO A 70 -13.82 5.33 -9.05
N ASP A 71 -12.54 5.56 -9.33
CA ASP A 71 -11.80 4.88 -10.39
C ASP A 71 -11.33 3.49 -9.94
N VAL A 72 -11.20 3.30 -8.61
CA VAL A 72 -10.73 2.06 -7.99
C VAL A 72 -11.24 1.96 -6.55
N ILE A 73 -11.50 0.74 -6.08
CA ILE A 73 -11.72 0.43 -4.67
C ILE A 73 -10.43 -0.18 -4.12
N THR A 74 -9.88 0.40 -3.04
CA THR A 74 -8.54 0.06 -2.57
C THR A 74 -8.56 -0.45 -1.13
N PHE A 75 -8.13 -1.68 -0.91
CA PHE A 75 -7.85 -2.19 0.43
C PHE A 75 -6.61 -1.49 1.00
N SER A 76 -6.83 -0.62 1.96
CA SER A 76 -5.81 0.17 2.68
C SER A 76 -6.45 0.81 3.92
N GLY A 77 -5.65 1.24 4.88
CA GLY A 77 -6.24 1.93 6.05
C GLY A 77 -5.29 2.02 7.23
N THR A 78 -5.71 1.54 8.38
CA THR A 78 -5.07 1.73 9.69
C THR A 78 -4.07 0.63 10.04
N GLY A 79 -3.57 -0.10 9.04
CA GLY A 79 -2.57 -1.14 9.22
C GLY A 79 -2.20 -1.86 7.92
N GLU A 80 -1.79 -3.11 8.04
CA GLU A 80 -1.49 -3.98 6.90
C GLU A 80 -2.75 -4.76 6.48
N PRO A 81 -3.33 -4.49 5.29
CA PRO A 81 -4.60 -5.10 4.88
C PRO A 81 -4.57 -6.62 4.79
N THR A 82 -3.42 -7.23 4.47
CA THR A 82 -3.31 -8.70 4.35
C THR A 82 -3.38 -9.43 5.69
N LEU A 83 -3.37 -8.73 6.82
CA LEU A 83 -3.70 -9.29 8.13
C LEU A 83 -5.19 -9.64 8.25
N ALA A 84 -6.06 -9.03 7.45
CA ALA A 84 -7.48 -9.36 7.46
C ALA A 84 -7.72 -10.75 6.85
N LYS A 85 -8.10 -11.72 7.70
CA LYS A 85 -8.37 -13.10 7.28
C LYS A 85 -9.57 -13.21 6.35
N ASN A 86 -10.55 -12.31 6.52
CA ASN A 86 -11.77 -12.24 5.72
C ASN A 86 -11.65 -11.38 4.44
N MET A 87 -10.42 -11.02 4.01
CA MET A 87 -10.20 -10.26 2.76
C MET A 87 -10.76 -10.97 1.53
N ASP A 88 -10.65 -12.30 1.44
CA ASP A 88 -11.22 -13.07 0.32
C ASP A 88 -12.74 -12.89 0.22
N LEU A 89 -13.43 -12.94 1.36
CA LEU A 89 -14.88 -12.71 1.42
C LEU A 89 -15.21 -11.25 1.06
N ALA A 90 -14.42 -10.28 1.51
CA ALA A 90 -14.57 -8.88 1.15
C ALA A 90 -14.45 -8.66 -0.37
N ILE A 91 -13.45 -9.25 -1.01
CA ILE A 91 -13.27 -9.19 -2.47
C ILE A 91 -14.51 -9.76 -3.20
N LYS A 92 -14.98 -10.94 -2.82
CA LYS A 92 -16.17 -11.58 -3.42
C LYS A 92 -17.41 -10.70 -3.25
N THR A 93 -17.63 -10.16 -2.05
CA THR A 93 -18.77 -9.27 -1.77
C THR A 93 -18.74 -8.03 -2.66
N ILE A 94 -17.58 -7.37 -2.78
CA ILE A 94 -17.44 -6.17 -3.62
C ILE A 94 -17.65 -6.48 -5.11
N ARG A 95 -17.14 -7.62 -5.59
CA ARG A 95 -17.35 -8.05 -6.98
C ARG A 95 -18.83 -8.30 -7.32
N ASN A 96 -19.64 -8.73 -6.35
CA ASN A 96 -21.09 -8.88 -6.55
C ASN A 96 -21.83 -7.53 -6.63
N ILE A 97 -21.24 -6.46 -6.06
CA ILE A 97 -21.84 -5.11 -6.03
C ILE A 97 -21.40 -4.28 -7.24
N SER A 98 -20.13 -4.44 -7.68
CA SER A 98 -19.50 -3.52 -8.62
C SER A 98 -18.40 -4.17 -9.45
N ASN A 99 -18.26 -3.68 -10.70
CA ASN A 99 -17.16 -4.01 -11.61
C ASN A 99 -15.98 -3.03 -11.51
N ILE A 100 -15.98 -2.11 -10.54
CA ILE A 100 -14.87 -1.17 -10.32
C ILE A 100 -13.62 -1.96 -9.97
N PRO A 101 -12.45 -1.63 -10.56
CA PRO A 101 -11.19 -2.31 -10.26
C PRO A 101 -10.86 -2.32 -8.78
N LEU A 102 -10.34 -3.45 -8.29
CA LEU A 102 -9.94 -3.65 -6.91
C LEU A 102 -8.41 -3.60 -6.78
N ALA A 103 -7.94 -2.86 -5.80
CA ALA A 103 -6.51 -2.76 -5.50
C ALA A 103 -6.21 -3.04 -4.02
N VAL A 104 -4.96 -3.42 -3.72
CA VAL A 104 -4.43 -3.45 -2.35
C VAL A 104 -3.12 -2.68 -2.26
N LEU A 105 -2.94 -1.96 -1.15
CA LEU A 105 -1.64 -1.39 -0.77
C LEU A 105 -1.09 -2.23 0.39
N THR A 106 -0.11 -3.08 0.12
CA THR A 106 0.47 -3.99 1.12
C THR A 106 1.94 -3.67 1.40
N ASN A 107 2.37 -3.88 2.63
CA ASN A 107 3.77 -3.81 3.03
C ASN A 107 4.58 -5.04 2.58
N SER A 108 3.93 -6.02 1.94
CA SER A 108 4.49 -7.25 1.36
C SER A 108 4.94 -8.31 2.37
N SER A 109 4.85 -8.05 3.67
CA SER A 109 5.35 -8.94 4.74
C SER A 109 4.78 -10.35 4.69
N LEU A 110 3.50 -10.49 4.32
CA LEU A 110 2.80 -11.76 4.32
C LEU A 110 2.71 -12.40 2.91
N MET A 111 3.32 -11.81 1.88
CA MET A 111 3.27 -12.36 0.52
C MET A 111 4.01 -13.71 0.37
N ASN A 112 4.86 -14.08 1.34
CA ASN A 112 5.46 -15.42 1.37
C ASN A 112 4.45 -16.53 1.70
N ARG A 113 3.30 -16.20 2.32
CA ARG A 113 2.20 -17.12 2.62
C ARG A 113 1.37 -17.41 1.37
N GLU A 114 1.05 -18.66 1.13
CA GLU A 114 0.23 -19.09 -0.01
C GLU A 114 -1.21 -18.54 0.08
N ASP A 115 -1.85 -18.68 1.25
CA ASP A 115 -3.21 -18.22 1.48
C ASP A 115 -3.39 -16.69 1.25
N VAL A 116 -2.33 -15.90 1.47
CA VAL A 116 -2.32 -14.47 1.17
C VAL A 116 -2.19 -14.26 -0.34
N ARG A 117 -1.24 -14.94 -1.02
CA ARG A 117 -1.09 -14.82 -2.47
C ARG A 117 -2.36 -15.21 -3.21
N ASP A 118 -3.00 -16.32 -2.82
CA ASP A 118 -4.26 -16.79 -3.43
C ASP A 118 -5.40 -15.78 -3.27
N THR A 119 -5.43 -15.09 -2.11
CA THR A 119 -6.40 -14.02 -1.86
C THR A 119 -6.14 -12.81 -2.76
N ILE A 120 -4.92 -12.27 -2.78
CA ILE A 120 -4.61 -11.03 -3.50
C ILE A 120 -4.46 -11.25 -5.02
N CYS A 121 -4.31 -12.49 -5.51
CA CYS A 121 -4.40 -12.82 -6.94
C CYS A 121 -5.79 -12.52 -7.56
N LYS A 122 -6.83 -12.37 -6.75
CA LYS A 122 -8.19 -12.03 -7.19
C LYS A 122 -8.40 -10.53 -7.43
N LEU A 123 -7.38 -9.72 -7.17
CA LEU A 123 -7.38 -8.26 -7.37
C LEU A 123 -6.91 -7.89 -8.78
N ASP A 124 -7.22 -6.66 -9.21
CA ASP A 124 -6.74 -6.12 -10.49
C ASP A 124 -5.37 -5.46 -10.36
N VAL A 125 -5.11 -4.83 -9.18
CA VAL A 125 -3.86 -4.12 -8.92
C VAL A 125 -3.33 -4.47 -7.52
N VAL A 126 -2.08 -4.88 -7.45
CA VAL A 126 -1.36 -5.05 -6.18
C VAL A 126 -0.19 -4.08 -6.14
N VAL A 127 -0.19 -3.20 -5.14
CA VAL A 127 0.92 -2.29 -4.86
C VAL A 127 1.69 -2.85 -3.68
N ALA A 128 2.80 -3.50 -3.97
CA ALA A 128 3.70 -4.12 -2.99
C ALA A 128 4.82 -3.15 -2.60
N LYS A 129 5.11 -3.01 -1.31
CA LYS A 129 6.21 -2.16 -0.85
C LYS A 129 7.54 -2.88 -0.86
N LEU A 130 8.58 -2.08 -1.22
CA LEU A 130 9.97 -2.50 -1.20
C LEU A 130 10.86 -1.29 -0.90
N ASP A 131 11.24 -1.07 0.37
CA ASP A 131 11.91 0.17 0.81
C ASP A 131 13.40 -0.01 1.13
N ALA A 132 13.89 -1.23 1.09
CA ALA A 132 15.27 -1.56 1.45
C ALA A 132 15.90 -2.53 0.42
N PRO A 133 17.22 -2.44 0.19
CA PRO A 133 17.94 -3.34 -0.71
C PRO A 133 18.55 -4.56 -0.01
N ASN A 134 18.52 -4.63 1.32
CA ASN A 134 19.12 -5.68 2.13
C ASN A 134 18.47 -5.77 3.51
N GLU A 135 18.82 -6.82 4.27
CA GLU A 135 18.29 -7.08 5.61
C GLU A 135 18.54 -5.94 6.59
N GLU A 136 19.76 -5.41 6.63
CA GLU A 136 20.14 -4.35 7.58
C GLU A 136 19.23 -3.12 7.46
N LEU A 137 19.03 -2.62 6.23
CA LEU A 137 18.17 -1.47 5.98
C LEU A 137 16.69 -1.82 6.14
N PHE A 138 16.30 -3.05 5.83
CA PHE A 138 14.93 -3.53 6.05
C PHE A 138 14.57 -3.49 7.55
N GLN A 139 15.45 -4.01 8.40
CA GLN A 139 15.28 -3.93 9.85
C GLN A 139 15.24 -2.49 10.36
N ARG A 140 16.10 -1.62 9.84
CA ARG A 140 16.18 -0.22 10.25
C ARG A 140 15.01 0.63 9.77
N ILE A 141 14.54 0.45 8.53
CA ILE A 141 13.51 1.27 7.91
C ILE A 141 12.11 0.72 8.18
N ASN A 142 11.90 -0.57 7.96
CA ASN A 142 10.59 -1.18 8.03
C ASN A 142 10.25 -1.75 9.41
N GLN A 143 11.27 -2.05 10.21
CA GLN A 143 11.14 -2.55 11.59
C GLN A 143 10.08 -3.66 11.69
N PRO A 144 10.28 -4.80 10.99
CA PRO A 144 9.31 -5.89 10.97
C PRO A 144 9.15 -6.57 12.34
N VAL A 145 8.13 -7.42 12.48
CA VAL A 145 8.07 -8.39 13.58
C VAL A 145 9.20 -9.42 13.42
N ASP A 146 9.66 -10.01 14.53
CA ASP A 146 10.90 -10.80 14.63
C ASP A 146 11.03 -11.96 13.62
N ASN A 147 9.93 -12.53 13.17
CA ASN A 147 9.92 -13.68 12.26
C ASN A 147 9.70 -13.31 10.79
N ILE A 148 9.80 -12.04 10.41
CA ILE A 148 9.71 -11.58 9.02
C ILE A 148 11.07 -11.04 8.57
N THR A 149 11.66 -11.69 7.57
CA THR A 149 12.95 -11.34 7.00
C THR A 149 12.81 -10.61 5.65
N PHE A 150 13.83 -9.84 5.28
CA PHE A 150 13.93 -9.25 3.94
C PHE A 150 13.87 -10.32 2.85
N LYS A 151 14.59 -11.43 3.03
CA LYS A 151 14.63 -12.53 2.06
C LYS A 151 13.24 -13.11 1.82
N GLU A 152 12.48 -13.43 2.87
CA GLU A 152 11.13 -13.98 2.76
C GLU A 152 10.17 -13.00 2.09
N THR A 153 10.28 -11.70 2.39
CA THR A 153 9.50 -10.65 1.76
C THR A 153 9.75 -10.58 0.25
N ILE A 154 11.03 -10.58 -0.17
CA ILE A 154 11.41 -10.58 -1.60
C ILE A 154 10.97 -11.86 -2.30
N ASP A 155 11.18 -13.02 -1.68
CA ASP A 155 10.77 -14.31 -2.24
C ASP A 155 9.23 -14.38 -2.39
N GLY A 156 8.48 -13.81 -1.45
CA GLY A 156 7.04 -13.67 -1.52
C GLY A 156 6.59 -12.83 -2.73
N ILE A 157 7.17 -11.65 -2.92
CA ILE A 157 6.89 -10.79 -4.07
C ILE A 157 7.21 -11.51 -5.39
N LYS A 158 8.38 -12.17 -5.47
CA LYS A 158 8.78 -12.93 -6.68
C LYS A 158 7.87 -14.11 -6.98
N LYS A 159 7.46 -14.89 -5.97
CA LYS A 159 6.48 -15.98 -6.12
C LYS A 159 5.15 -15.43 -6.62
N PHE A 160 4.69 -14.31 -6.05
CA PHE A 160 3.45 -13.66 -6.46
C PHE A 160 3.50 -13.18 -7.91
N LYS A 161 4.58 -12.51 -8.33
CA LYS A 161 4.72 -12.03 -9.73
C LYS A 161 4.58 -13.14 -10.77
N LYS A 162 5.00 -14.37 -10.43
CA LYS A 162 4.93 -15.51 -11.36
C LYS A 162 3.50 -16.01 -11.63
N ILE A 163 2.58 -15.75 -10.70
CA ILE A 163 1.20 -16.28 -10.78
C ILE A 163 0.16 -15.18 -10.99
N PHE A 164 0.52 -13.91 -10.75
CA PHE A 164 -0.38 -12.79 -10.85
C PHE A 164 -0.53 -12.30 -12.28
N THR A 165 -1.76 -12.25 -12.77
CA THR A 165 -2.11 -11.78 -14.12
C THR A 165 -2.55 -10.33 -14.18
N GLY A 166 -2.85 -9.73 -13.01
CA GLY A 166 -3.16 -8.30 -12.88
C GLY A 166 -1.90 -7.43 -12.88
N LYS A 167 -2.05 -6.16 -12.51
CA LYS A 167 -0.95 -5.18 -12.45
C LYS A 167 -0.22 -5.26 -11.11
N LEU A 168 1.02 -5.74 -11.08
CA LEU A 168 1.92 -5.61 -9.94
C LEU A 168 2.71 -4.31 -10.01
N ALA A 169 2.50 -3.41 -9.06
CA ALA A 169 3.34 -2.24 -8.88
C ALA A 169 4.25 -2.41 -7.65
N LEU A 170 5.52 -2.05 -7.78
CA LEU A 170 6.40 -1.90 -6.63
C LEU A 170 6.44 -0.45 -6.19
N GLN A 171 6.02 -0.16 -4.96
CA GLN A 171 6.17 1.14 -4.36
C GLN A 171 7.41 1.20 -3.49
N ILE A 172 8.27 2.18 -3.76
CA ILE A 172 9.50 2.43 -3.01
C ILE A 172 9.41 3.79 -2.34
N MET A 173 9.57 3.82 -1.00
CA MET A 173 9.64 5.04 -0.22
C MET A 173 11.11 5.45 -0.10
N PHE A 174 11.53 6.44 -0.89
CA PHE A 174 12.87 7.00 -0.78
C PHE A 174 12.95 8.12 0.25
N MET A 175 14.00 8.05 1.05
CA MET A 175 14.36 8.98 2.12
C MET A 175 15.88 9.06 2.23
N TYR A 176 16.41 9.91 3.11
CA TYR A 176 17.87 10.06 3.27
C TYR A 176 18.56 8.76 3.68
N GLU A 177 17.86 7.87 4.40
CA GLU A 177 18.37 6.58 4.90
C GLU A 177 18.67 5.57 3.78
N ASN A 178 17.96 5.66 2.64
CA ASN A 178 18.11 4.67 1.57
C ASN A 178 18.45 5.27 0.18
N MET A 179 18.45 6.60 0.01
CA MET A 179 18.69 7.21 -1.31
C MET A 179 20.06 6.87 -1.91
N GLN A 180 21.09 6.63 -1.11
CA GLN A 180 22.41 6.22 -1.59
C GLN A 180 22.43 4.80 -2.17
N TYR A 181 21.44 3.98 -1.89
CA TYR A 181 21.34 2.61 -2.37
C TYR A 181 20.46 2.47 -3.62
N VAL A 182 20.16 3.58 -4.31
CA VAL A 182 19.25 3.58 -5.46
C VAL A 182 19.66 2.56 -6.53
N ASP A 183 20.95 2.37 -6.80
CA ASP A 183 21.43 1.42 -7.82
C ASP A 183 21.12 -0.04 -7.42
N LYS A 184 21.30 -0.39 -6.14
CA LYS A 184 20.90 -1.70 -5.61
C LYS A 184 19.38 -1.91 -5.69
N MET A 185 18.59 -0.87 -5.41
CA MET A 185 17.13 -0.90 -5.52
C MET A 185 16.70 -1.10 -6.98
N VAL A 186 17.35 -0.44 -7.93
CA VAL A 186 17.10 -0.63 -9.37
C VAL A 186 17.34 -2.08 -9.79
N GLN A 187 18.48 -2.68 -9.40
CA GLN A 187 18.80 -4.08 -9.73
C GLN A 187 17.80 -5.05 -9.10
N LEU A 188 17.43 -4.83 -7.84
CA LEU A 188 16.47 -5.67 -7.14
C LEU A 188 15.08 -5.58 -7.81
N THR A 189 14.65 -4.37 -8.15
CA THR A 189 13.38 -4.13 -8.87
C THR A 189 13.38 -4.81 -10.22
N LYS A 190 14.48 -4.72 -10.98
CA LYS A 190 14.65 -5.42 -12.27
C LYS A 190 14.52 -6.94 -12.12
N ASN A 191 15.09 -7.51 -11.06
CA ASN A 191 15.03 -8.94 -10.78
C ASN A 191 13.62 -9.43 -10.37
N ILE A 192 12.77 -8.54 -9.89
CA ILE A 192 11.35 -8.82 -9.58
C ILE A 192 10.48 -8.69 -10.83
N GLY A 193 10.79 -7.70 -11.70
CA GLY A 193 10.07 -7.44 -12.94
C GLY A 193 8.63 -6.97 -12.75
N PRO A 194 8.36 -5.91 -11.94
CA PRO A 194 7.01 -5.37 -11.78
C PRO A 194 6.51 -4.72 -13.07
N ASP A 195 5.20 -4.56 -13.19
CA ASP A 195 4.57 -3.86 -14.31
C ASP A 195 4.70 -2.33 -14.18
N GLU A 196 4.89 -1.83 -12.95
CA GLU A 196 5.10 -0.41 -12.65
C GLU A 196 5.97 -0.21 -11.42
N VAL A 197 6.79 0.82 -11.43
CA VAL A 197 7.57 1.29 -10.26
C VAL A 197 7.00 2.63 -9.78
N GLN A 198 6.67 2.72 -8.50
CA GLN A 198 6.08 3.89 -7.87
C GLN A 198 7.09 4.53 -6.91
N ILE A 199 7.73 5.60 -7.35
CA ILE A 199 8.73 6.34 -6.55
C ILE A 199 8.03 7.34 -5.63
N ASN A 200 8.19 7.17 -4.34
CA ASN A 200 7.56 7.98 -3.31
C ASN A 200 8.58 8.54 -2.31
N THR A 201 8.17 9.54 -1.53
CA THR A 201 8.89 10.08 -0.38
C THR A 201 7.86 10.46 0.69
N PRO A 202 8.20 10.52 2.00
CA PRO A 202 7.22 10.78 3.06
C PRO A 202 6.76 12.25 3.05
N LEU A 203 5.65 12.54 2.36
CA LEU A 203 5.05 13.88 2.26
C LEU A 203 4.00 14.16 3.33
N ARG A 204 3.74 13.21 4.22
CA ARG A 204 2.81 13.37 5.33
C ARG A 204 3.59 13.46 6.62
N ILE A 205 2.94 14.01 7.65
CA ILE A 205 3.55 14.15 8.98
C ILE A 205 4.03 12.78 9.47
N CYS A 206 5.32 12.68 9.67
CA CYS A 206 6.03 11.53 10.23
C CYS A 206 7.42 11.98 10.70
N PRO A 207 8.17 11.17 11.47
CA PRO A 207 9.49 11.54 11.97
C PRO A 207 10.57 11.75 10.89
N VAL A 208 10.32 11.31 9.65
CA VAL A 208 11.31 11.32 8.56
C VAL A 208 11.03 12.44 7.56
N ASN A 209 12.07 13.20 7.20
CA ASN A 209 11.97 14.27 6.22
C ASN A 209 11.87 13.74 4.78
N PRO A 210 11.05 14.36 3.92
CA PRO A 210 10.96 13.99 2.51
C PRO A 210 12.21 14.42 1.73
N LEU A 211 12.50 13.67 0.68
CA LEU A 211 13.45 14.13 -0.34
C LEU A 211 12.84 15.28 -1.15
N THR A 212 13.69 16.18 -1.61
CA THR A 212 13.29 17.25 -2.52
C THR A 212 12.84 16.71 -3.87
N LYS A 213 12.04 17.49 -4.60
CA LYS A 213 11.62 17.14 -5.97
C LYS A 213 12.83 16.86 -6.89
N LYS A 214 13.93 17.60 -6.74
CA LYS A 214 15.17 17.41 -7.50
C LYS A 214 15.83 16.06 -7.19
N GLN A 215 15.99 15.72 -5.92
CA GLN A 215 16.57 14.44 -5.50
C GLN A 215 15.71 13.25 -5.98
N LEU A 216 14.39 13.33 -5.78
CA LEU A 216 13.49 12.26 -6.21
C LEU A 216 13.46 12.12 -7.74
N GLY A 217 13.56 13.24 -8.48
CA GLY A 217 13.64 13.24 -9.95
C GLY A 217 14.90 12.58 -10.49
N LEU A 218 16.04 12.71 -9.80
CA LEU A 218 17.28 11.98 -10.15
C LEU A 218 17.12 10.48 -9.94
N ILE A 219 16.45 10.08 -8.86
CA ILE A 219 16.13 8.67 -8.58
C ILE A 219 15.18 8.11 -9.66
N GLU A 220 14.10 8.81 -9.96
CA GLU A 220 13.13 8.44 -11.01
C GLU A 220 13.83 8.24 -12.37
N LYS A 221 14.77 9.14 -12.73
CA LYS A 221 15.56 9.02 -13.96
C LYS A 221 16.35 7.72 -13.99
N LYS A 222 16.97 7.30 -12.89
CA LYS A 222 17.72 6.03 -12.82
C LYS A 222 16.84 4.80 -13.12
N PHE A 223 15.62 4.74 -12.59
CA PHE A 223 14.69 3.65 -12.93
C PHE A 223 14.27 3.69 -14.41
N LYS A 224 13.97 4.87 -14.95
CA LYS A 224 13.59 5.04 -16.37
C LYS A 224 14.70 4.66 -17.34
N THR A 225 15.96 4.93 -17.03
CA THR A 225 17.11 4.51 -17.87
C THR A 225 17.25 2.99 -17.98
N HIS A 226 16.63 2.23 -17.09
CA HIS A 226 16.56 0.77 -17.14
C HIS A 226 15.24 0.26 -17.75
N SER A 227 14.55 1.10 -18.54
CA SER A 227 13.30 0.77 -19.24
C SER A 227 12.13 0.34 -18.32
N MET A 228 12.13 0.78 -17.07
CA MET A 228 11.04 0.49 -16.13
C MET A 228 9.93 1.54 -16.29
N ASN A 229 8.68 1.09 -16.40
CA ASN A 229 7.52 1.97 -16.31
C ASN A 229 7.47 2.60 -14.91
N THR A 230 7.81 3.88 -14.81
CA THR A 230 8.06 4.55 -13.53
C THR A 230 7.22 5.82 -13.41
N ILE A 231 6.49 5.93 -12.31
CA ILE A 231 5.76 7.13 -11.90
C ILE A 231 6.26 7.62 -10.54
N SER A 232 6.08 8.90 -10.23
CA SER A 232 6.49 9.44 -8.94
C SER A 232 5.45 10.40 -8.33
N VAL A 233 5.53 10.55 -7.01
CA VAL A 233 4.58 11.37 -6.24
C VAL A 233 4.60 12.85 -6.64
N TYR A 234 5.73 13.35 -7.15
CA TYR A 234 5.87 14.74 -7.57
C TYR A 234 5.47 15.01 -9.01
N THR A 235 5.51 14.02 -9.89
CA THR A 235 5.24 14.18 -11.33
C THR A 235 3.88 13.67 -11.76
N SER A 236 3.28 12.77 -10.97
CA SER A 236 1.98 12.20 -11.29
C SER A 236 0.83 13.15 -10.94
N LYS A 237 -0.15 13.21 -11.82
CA LYS A 237 -1.37 14.00 -11.62
C LYS A 237 -2.24 13.39 -10.51
N LYS A 238 -2.87 14.26 -9.72
CA LYS A 238 -3.87 13.87 -8.71
C LYS A 238 -5.23 14.37 -9.15
N PRO A 239 -6.26 13.50 -9.27
CA PRO A 239 -7.61 13.95 -9.59
C PRO A 239 -8.20 14.75 -8.44
N LYS A 240 -9.12 15.67 -8.75
CA LYS A 240 -9.94 16.28 -7.70
C LYS A 240 -10.97 15.27 -7.21
N THR A 241 -11.15 15.18 -5.90
CA THR A 241 -12.13 14.31 -5.24
C THR A 241 -12.87 15.06 -4.15
N ARG A 242 -14.12 14.65 -3.90
CA ARG A 242 -14.89 15.07 -2.72
C ARG A 242 -15.09 13.82 -1.85
N PRO A 243 -14.49 13.75 -0.66
CA PRO A 243 -14.66 12.61 0.23
C PRO A 243 -16.07 12.56 0.82
N LEU A 244 -16.55 11.35 1.13
CA LEU A 244 -17.81 11.10 1.83
C LEU A 244 -17.87 11.85 3.18
N ASP A 245 -16.77 11.78 3.92
CA ASP A 245 -16.57 12.48 5.18
C ASP A 245 -15.15 13.03 5.24
N LYS A 246 -15.05 14.36 5.32
CA LYS A 246 -13.76 15.07 5.37
C LYS A 246 -13.03 14.84 6.69
N MET A 247 -13.76 14.83 7.81
CA MET A 247 -13.17 14.66 9.14
C MET A 247 -12.65 13.24 9.34
N GLU A 248 -13.41 12.23 8.90
CA GLU A 248 -12.97 10.84 8.91
C GLU A 248 -11.67 10.65 8.11
N LEU A 249 -11.58 11.30 6.95
CA LEU A 249 -10.37 11.23 6.11
C LEU A 249 -9.17 11.91 6.77
N ILE A 250 -9.36 13.08 7.41
CA ILE A 250 -8.32 13.82 8.14
C ILE A 250 -7.79 12.97 9.29
N ASN A 251 -8.68 12.45 10.13
CA ASN A 251 -8.33 11.63 11.29
C ASN A 251 -7.54 10.38 10.91
N ARG A 252 -7.99 9.69 9.84
CA ARG A 252 -7.37 8.47 9.33
C ARG A 252 -6.00 8.72 8.68
N ARG A 253 -5.79 9.89 8.11
CA ARG A 253 -4.56 10.25 7.39
C ARG A 253 -3.62 11.11 8.22
N ARG A 254 -3.98 11.49 9.44
CA ARG A 254 -3.24 12.44 10.29
C ARG A 254 -2.75 13.66 9.49
N MET A 255 -3.66 14.26 8.73
CA MET A 255 -3.37 15.47 7.98
C MET A 255 -3.55 16.68 8.91
N GLU A 256 -2.73 17.71 8.73
CA GLU A 256 -3.01 19.02 9.36
C GLU A 256 -4.36 19.55 8.87
N VAL A 257 -5.09 20.19 9.78
CA VAL A 257 -6.40 20.83 9.51
C VAL A 257 -6.20 22.15 8.77
#